data_02d5c8cbea7a1f2e0e4d5a38cab96272
#
_entry.id   02d5c8cbea7a1f2e0e4d5a38cab96272
#
_cell.length_a   1.000
_cell.length_b   1.000
_cell.length_c   1.000
_cell.angle_alpha   90.00
_cell.angle_beta   90.00
_cell.angle_gamma   90.00
#
_symmetry.space_group_name_H-M   'P 1'
#
loop_
_entity.id
_entity.type
_entity.pdbx_description
1 polymer ?
#
loop_
_entity_poly.entity_id
_entity_poly.type
_entity_poly.pdbx_seq_one_letter_code
_entity_poly.pdbx_strand_id
1 'polypeptide(L)'
;MKILVATDKPFAKVAVDGIRKEIEAAGYEFALLEKYTEKAQLLDAVKDANAIIIRSDIVDAEVLDAAKELKIVVRAGAGYDNVDLAAATAHNVCVMNTPGQNSNAAAELALGMMVYAVRNFYNGTSGTELMGKKLGIHAYGNVGRNVARVAKGFGMEVYAYDAFCPKEVIEKDGVKALDSAEELYKTCQVVSLHIPATAETKNSINYALLKDMPKGAMLVNTARKEVINEAELIKLMEERADFKYITDIMPAANAEFAEKFAGRYFSTPKKMGAQTAEANINAGIAAAQQIVGFLKDGCEKFRVNK
;
A
#
# COMPACT_ATOMS: atom_id res chain seq x y z
N MET A 1 -14.87 27.78 7.64
CA MET A 1 -14.34 26.55 8.26
C MET A 1 -12.87 26.48 8.00
N LYS A 2 -12.10 26.08 9.00
CA LYS A 2 -10.63 25.96 8.95
C LYS A 2 -10.23 24.51 8.67
N ILE A 3 -9.42 24.29 7.66
CA ILE A 3 -8.88 22.97 7.28
C ILE A 3 -7.38 22.99 7.55
N LEU A 4 -6.95 22.17 8.50
CA LEU A 4 -5.55 22.06 8.92
C LEU A 4 -4.87 20.92 8.18
N VAL A 5 -3.74 21.20 7.55
CA VAL A 5 -2.78 20.17 7.14
C VAL A 5 -1.75 20.05 8.27
N ALA A 6 -1.73 18.90 8.96
CA ALA A 6 -0.80 18.64 10.05
C ALA A 6 0.09 17.45 9.70
N THR A 7 1.41 17.67 9.62
CA THR A 7 2.36 16.60 9.34
C THR A 7 3.76 16.88 9.88
N ASP A 8 4.31 15.93 10.65
CA ASP A 8 5.71 15.94 11.11
C ASP A 8 6.68 15.82 9.91
N LYS A 9 6.29 15.03 8.91
CA LYS A 9 7.02 14.82 7.65
C LYS A 9 6.32 15.60 6.54
N PRO A 10 6.84 16.77 6.15
CA PRO A 10 6.15 17.70 5.27
C PRO A 10 5.82 17.09 3.91
N PHE A 11 4.76 17.56 3.31
CA PHE A 11 4.49 17.36 1.90
C PHE A 11 5.51 18.14 1.06
N ALA A 12 5.73 17.70 -0.19
CA ALA A 12 6.42 18.54 -1.15
C ALA A 12 5.63 19.82 -1.39
N LYS A 13 6.32 20.93 -1.66
CA LYS A 13 5.69 22.24 -1.88
C LYS A 13 4.54 22.19 -2.89
N VAL A 14 4.76 21.49 -4.02
CA VAL A 14 3.71 21.29 -5.05
C VAL A 14 2.44 20.64 -4.51
N ALA A 15 2.57 19.69 -3.59
CA ALA A 15 1.42 19.06 -2.95
C ALA A 15 0.69 20.05 -2.02
N VAL A 16 1.44 20.83 -1.22
CA VAL A 16 0.89 21.87 -0.35
C VAL A 16 0.13 22.92 -1.17
N ASP A 17 0.72 23.38 -2.27
CA ASP A 17 0.12 24.37 -3.18
C ASP A 17 -1.18 23.80 -3.81
N GLY A 18 -1.18 22.53 -4.21
CA GLY A 18 -2.36 21.83 -4.73
C GLY A 18 -3.47 21.66 -3.69
N ILE A 19 -3.13 21.23 -2.48
CA ILE A 19 -4.06 21.09 -1.34
C ILE A 19 -4.68 22.46 -1.01
N ARG A 20 -3.85 23.50 -0.87
CA ARG A 20 -4.31 24.88 -0.62
C ARG A 20 -5.29 25.35 -1.67
N LYS A 21 -4.96 25.15 -2.94
CA LYS A 21 -5.83 25.54 -4.07
C LYS A 21 -7.21 24.91 -4.00
N GLU A 22 -7.30 23.60 -3.70
CA GLU A 22 -8.58 22.89 -3.55
C GLU A 22 -9.41 23.45 -2.38
N ILE A 23 -8.76 23.73 -1.25
CA ILE A 23 -9.40 24.24 -0.02
C ILE A 23 -9.91 25.67 -0.21
N GLU A 24 -9.05 26.56 -0.69
CA GLU A 24 -9.38 28.00 -0.88
C GLU A 24 -10.39 28.21 -2.00
N ALA A 25 -10.33 27.41 -3.09
CA ALA A 25 -11.35 27.44 -4.16
C ALA A 25 -12.74 27.02 -3.66
N ALA A 26 -12.81 26.23 -2.58
CA ALA A 26 -14.05 25.86 -1.93
C ALA A 26 -14.57 26.91 -0.94
N GLY A 27 -13.83 28.00 -0.70
CA GLY A 27 -14.15 29.06 0.26
C GLY A 27 -13.81 28.73 1.70
N TYR A 28 -12.89 27.79 1.94
CA TYR A 28 -12.43 27.41 3.27
C TYR A 28 -11.05 28.01 3.58
N GLU A 29 -10.78 28.19 4.87
CA GLU A 29 -9.48 28.64 5.37
C GLU A 29 -8.48 27.49 5.37
N PHE A 30 -7.31 27.71 4.77
CA PHE A 30 -6.18 26.78 4.79
C PHE A 30 -5.22 27.11 5.92
N ALA A 31 -4.91 26.11 6.74
CA ALA A 31 -3.86 26.20 7.78
C ALA A 31 -2.85 25.07 7.59
N LEU A 32 -1.60 25.34 7.96
CA LEU A 32 -0.49 24.40 7.78
C LEU A 32 0.35 24.33 9.05
N LEU A 33 0.53 23.11 9.58
CA LEU A 33 1.47 22.77 10.65
C LEU A 33 2.43 21.69 10.11
N GLU A 34 3.67 22.07 9.87
CA GLU A 34 4.69 21.15 9.37
C GLU A 34 5.90 21.06 10.30
N LYS A 35 6.61 19.91 10.26
CA LYS A 35 7.88 19.71 10.99
C LYS A 35 7.77 19.95 12.50
N TYR A 36 6.60 19.79 13.06
CA TYR A 36 6.44 19.86 14.51
C TYR A 36 7.13 18.64 15.16
N THR A 37 7.67 18.87 16.35
CA THR A 37 8.46 17.87 17.09
C THR A 37 7.76 17.42 18.37
N GLU A 38 6.82 18.24 18.84
CA GLU A 38 6.13 18.01 20.10
C GLU A 38 4.62 17.86 19.85
N LYS A 39 4.01 16.85 20.45
CA LYS A 39 2.56 16.61 20.37
C LYS A 39 1.74 17.83 20.79
N ALA A 40 2.25 18.62 21.76
CA ALA A 40 1.60 19.83 22.22
C ALA A 40 1.33 20.85 21.09
N GLN A 41 2.20 20.91 20.08
CA GLN A 41 2.00 21.79 18.91
C GLN A 41 0.81 21.32 18.06
N LEU A 42 0.62 20.01 17.90
CA LEU A 42 -0.56 19.45 17.23
C LEU A 42 -1.82 19.72 18.05
N LEU A 43 -1.78 19.47 19.38
CA LEU A 43 -2.93 19.71 20.26
C LEU A 43 -3.37 21.18 20.25
N ASP A 44 -2.43 22.12 20.12
CA ASP A 44 -2.76 23.54 20.01
C ASP A 44 -3.39 23.88 18.65
N ALA A 45 -2.82 23.37 17.57
CA ALA A 45 -3.25 23.66 16.20
C ALA A 45 -4.64 23.08 15.84
N VAL A 46 -5.08 22.00 16.51
CA VAL A 46 -6.36 21.35 16.22
C VAL A 46 -7.56 21.98 16.90
N LYS A 47 -7.36 22.87 17.89
CA LYS A 47 -8.43 23.43 18.76
C LYS A 47 -9.58 24.07 17.99
N ASP A 48 -9.28 24.76 16.90
CA ASP A 48 -10.22 25.49 16.06
C ASP A 48 -10.34 24.91 14.64
N ALA A 49 -9.76 23.74 14.40
CA ALA A 49 -9.82 23.05 13.11
C ALA A 49 -11.15 22.32 12.93
N ASN A 50 -11.80 22.52 11.79
CA ASN A 50 -13.02 21.78 11.41
C ASN A 50 -12.72 20.51 10.63
N ALA A 51 -11.55 20.43 9.99
CA ALA A 51 -11.07 19.27 9.27
C ALA A 51 -9.55 19.19 9.36
N ILE A 52 -9.00 17.96 9.34
CA ILE A 52 -7.56 17.72 9.40
C ILE A 52 -7.14 16.78 8.26
N ILE A 53 -6.05 17.13 7.57
CA ILE A 53 -5.31 16.23 6.68
C ILE A 53 -4.03 15.81 7.42
N ILE A 54 -3.81 14.51 7.56
CA ILE A 54 -2.60 13.92 8.16
C ILE A 54 -1.92 12.95 7.21
N ARG A 55 -0.66 12.62 7.50
CA ARG A 55 0.09 11.54 6.83
C ARG A 55 0.36 10.37 7.78
N SER A 56 1.46 10.41 8.51
CA SER A 56 1.85 9.41 9.52
C SER A 56 1.62 9.88 10.94
N ASP A 57 1.09 11.05 11.09
CA ASP A 57 0.78 11.68 12.37
C ASP A 57 -0.30 10.89 13.11
N ILE A 58 -0.16 10.75 14.42
CA ILE A 58 -1.09 9.99 15.26
C ILE A 58 -2.26 10.89 15.66
N VAL A 59 -3.48 10.41 15.38
CA VAL A 59 -4.72 11.02 15.87
C VAL A 59 -5.35 10.03 16.86
N ASP A 60 -5.01 10.20 18.12
CA ASP A 60 -5.54 9.43 19.25
C ASP A 60 -6.64 10.21 19.98
N ALA A 61 -7.16 9.63 21.07
CA ALA A 61 -8.22 10.23 21.88
C ALA A 61 -7.85 11.63 22.38
N GLU A 62 -6.58 11.86 22.79
CA GLU A 62 -6.12 13.16 23.28
C GLU A 62 -6.20 14.26 22.21
N VAL A 63 -5.83 13.94 20.97
CA VAL A 63 -5.95 14.86 19.83
C VAL A 63 -7.43 15.15 19.55
N LEU A 64 -8.28 14.14 19.59
CA LEU A 64 -9.73 14.28 19.38
C LEU A 64 -10.39 15.09 20.50
N ASP A 65 -9.95 14.88 21.74
CA ASP A 65 -10.40 15.67 22.90
C ASP A 65 -10.05 17.16 22.78
N ALA A 66 -8.89 17.48 22.20
CA ALA A 66 -8.47 18.86 21.98
C ALA A 66 -9.24 19.54 20.81
N ALA A 67 -9.67 18.77 19.81
CA ALA A 67 -10.24 19.23 18.55
C ALA A 67 -11.77 19.34 18.61
N LYS A 68 -12.30 20.26 19.43
CA LYS A 68 -13.76 20.37 19.72
C LYS A 68 -14.64 20.68 18.49
N GLU A 69 -14.10 21.34 17.48
CA GLU A 69 -14.81 21.73 16.26
C GLU A 69 -14.61 20.74 15.10
N LEU A 70 -13.85 19.66 15.34
CA LEU A 70 -13.46 18.71 14.28
C LEU A 70 -14.65 17.88 13.80
N LYS A 71 -14.80 17.80 12.49
CA LYS A 71 -15.84 17.02 11.80
C LYS A 71 -15.28 15.85 11.01
N ILE A 72 -14.07 16.01 10.49
CA ILE A 72 -13.44 15.00 9.64
C ILE A 72 -11.91 14.99 9.76
N VAL A 73 -11.35 13.79 9.77
CA VAL A 73 -9.93 13.50 9.59
C VAL A 73 -9.75 12.75 8.29
N VAL A 74 -8.87 13.22 7.39
CA VAL A 74 -8.49 12.44 6.21
C VAL A 74 -7.02 12.10 6.26
N ARG A 75 -6.73 10.81 6.29
CA ARG A 75 -5.37 10.30 6.14
C ARG A 75 -4.97 10.28 4.67
N ALA A 76 -3.99 11.09 4.27
CA ALA A 76 -3.43 11.11 2.92
C ALA A 76 -2.61 9.83 2.64
N GLY A 77 -3.29 8.79 2.22
CA GLY A 77 -2.75 7.47 1.89
C GLY A 77 -3.73 6.34 2.19
N ALA A 78 -3.34 5.09 1.94
CA ALA A 78 -4.24 3.93 2.00
C ALA A 78 -4.42 3.34 3.42
N GLY A 79 -3.33 3.18 4.20
CA GLY A 79 -3.42 2.70 5.59
C GLY A 79 -3.94 3.80 6.50
N TYR A 80 -4.55 3.45 7.62
CA TYR A 80 -5.09 4.39 8.62
C TYR A 80 -4.87 3.90 10.06
N ASP A 81 -3.87 3.06 10.26
CA ASP A 81 -3.53 2.48 11.56
C ASP A 81 -3.07 3.53 12.60
N ASN A 82 -2.79 4.74 12.16
CA ASN A 82 -2.41 5.90 12.96
C ASN A 82 -3.59 6.76 13.43
N VAL A 83 -4.83 6.34 13.19
CA VAL A 83 -6.04 7.04 13.68
C VAL A 83 -6.82 6.10 14.59
N ASP A 84 -7.15 6.54 15.80
CA ASP A 84 -8.06 5.83 16.70
C ASP A 84 -9.50 5.95 16.20
N LEU A 85 -9.96 4.93 15.47
CA LEU A 85 -11.30 4.92 14.87
C LEU A 85 -12.41 4.88 15.91
N ALA A 86 -12.18 4.20 17.04
CA ALA A 86 -13.17 4.08 18.11
C ALA A 86 -13.37 5.44 18.80
N ALA A 87 -12.26 6.10 19.14
CA ALA A 87 -12.31 7.45 19.72
C ALA A 87 -12.92 8.46 18.72
N ALA A 88 -12.55 8.41 17.43
CA ALA A 88 -13.12 9.29 16.40
C ALA A 88 -14.66 9.10 16.28
N THR A 89 -15.13 7.85 16.30
CA THR A 89 -16.57 7.56 16.29
C THR A 89 -17.27 8.09 17.53
N ALA A 90 -16.67 7.94 18.71
CA ALA A 90 -17.22 8.49 19.96
C ALA A 90 -17.32 10.03 19.95
N HIS A 91 -16.43 10.71 19.23
CA HIS A 91 -16.44 12.16 19.03
C HIS A 91 -17.29 12.61 17.85
N ASN A 92 -18.00 11.70 17.16
CA ASN A 92 -18.75 11.97 15.91
C ASN A 92 -17.87 12.56 14.79
N VAL A 93 -16.58 12.18 14.75
CA VAL A 93 -15.63 12.62 13.72
C VAL A 93 -15.59 11.55 12.62
N CYS A 94 -15.83 11.96 11.38
CA CYS A 94 -15.66 11.10 10.21
C CYS A 94 -14.16 10.86 9.95
N VAL A 95 -13.75 9.62 9.71
CA VAL A 95 -12.38 9.30 9.30
C VAL A 95 -12.40 8.73 7.89
N MET A 96 -11.60 9.31 7.00
CA MET A 96 -11.41 8.83 5.64
C MET A 96 -9.93 8.60 5.33
N ASN A 97 -9.67 7.79 4.31
CA ASN A 97 -8.36 7.60 3.72
C ASN A 97 -8.40 7.90 2.21
N THR A 98 -7.23 7.89 1.55
CA THR A 98 -7.15 8.11 0.09
C THR A 98 -6.68 6.86 -0.63
N PRO A 99 -7.56 5.84 -0.80
CA PRO A 99 -7.18 4.59 -1.43
C PRO A 99 -6.86 4.80 -2.92
N GLY A 100 -5.89 4.03 -3.43
CA GLY A 100 -5.54 4.03 -4.84
C GLY A 100 -4.52 5.09 -5.28
N GLN A 101 -4.31 6.16 -4.53
CA GLN A 101 -3.45 7.28 -4.93
C GLN A 101 -1.96 6.91 -5.05
N ASN A 102 -1.52 5.88 -4.35
CA ASN A 102 -0.16 5.34 -4.39
C ASN A 102 -0.04 4.00 -5.13
N SER A 103 -1.12 3.55 -5.76
CA SER A 103 -1.17 2.18 -6.31
C SER A 103 -0.27 1.99 -7.52
N ASN A 104 -0.11 3.01 -8.36
CA ASN A 104 0.81 2.97 -9.48
C ASN A 104 2.26 2.90 -9.01
N ALA A 105 2.64 3.70 -8.03
CA ALA A 105 3.99 3.67 -7.45
C ALA A 105 4.36 2.28 -6.91
N ALA A 106 3.45 1.65 -6.16
CA ALA A 106 3.65 0.29 -5.65
C ALA A 106 3.76 -0.75 -6.78
N ALA A 107 2.99 -0.59 -7.85
CA ALA A 107 3.04 -1.47 -9.01
C ALA A 107 4.36 -1.34 -9.77
N GLU A 108 4.83 -0.13 -10.01
CA GLU A 108 6.12 0.11 -10.66
C GLU A 108 7.28 -0.44 -9.84
N LEU A 109 7.26 -0.25 -8.52
CA LEU A 109 8.27 -0.85 -7.64
C LEU A 109 8.25 -2.38 -7.72
N ALA A 110 7.07 -3.01 -7.69
CA ALA A 110 6.96 -4.47 -7.80
C ALA A 110 7.57 -4.98 -9.11
N LEU A 111 7.25 -4.36 -10.24
CA LEU A 111 7.83 -4.73 -11.54
C LEU A 111 9.33 -4.42 -11.61
N GLY A 112 9.78 -3.30 -11.09
CA GLY A 112 11.20 -2.95 -11.00
C GLY A 112 12.00 -4.00 -10.20
N MET A 113 11.45 -4.45 -9.06
CA MET A 113 12.05 -5.53 -8.26
C MET A 113 12.04 -6.88 -9.00
N MET A 114 10.98 -7.19 -9.77
CA MET A 114 10.94 -8.39 -10.62
C MET A 114 12.06 -8.36 -11.66
N VAL A 115 12.23 -7.22 -12.36
CA VAL A 115 13.32 -7.03 -13.34
C VAL A 115 14.68 -7.21 -12.67
N TYR A 116 14.89 -6.58 -11.52
CA TYR A 116 16.12 -6.70 -10.75
C TYR A 116 16.44 -8.15 -10.39
N ALA A 117 15.45 -8.91 -9.91
CA ALA A 117 15.62 -10.30 -9.51
C ALA A 117 15.82 -11.27 -10.68
N VAL A 118 15.11 -11.13 -11.82
CA VAL A 118 15.35 -11.99 -12.99
C VAL A 118 16.68 -11.70 -13.67
N ARG A 119 17.25 -10.51 -13.46
CA ARG A 119 18.60 -10.13 -13.93
C ARG A 119 19.68 -10.38 -12.87
N ASN A 120 19.44 -11.33 -11.96
CA ASN A 120 20.36 -11.75 -10.92
C ASN A 120 20.92 -10.59 -10.08
N PHE A 121 20.02 -9.63 -9.71
CA PHE A 121 20.36 -8.46 -8.92
C PHE A 121 21.50 -7.62 -9.53
N TYR A 122 21.63 -7.64 -10.87
CA TYR A 122 22.65 -6.92 -11.65
C TYR A 122 24.09 -7.28 -11.25
N ASN A 123 24.35 -8.55 -10.87
CA ASN A 123 25.66 -9.03 -10.41
C ASN A 123 26.65 -9.33 -11.55
N GLY A 124 26.31 -9.00 -12.80
CA GLY A 124 27.15 -9.22 -13.98
C GLY A 124 26.95 -10.61 -14.66
N THR A 125 26.16 -11.50 -14.08
CA THR A 125 25.86 -12.79 -14.72
C THR A 125 24.59 -12.70 -15.61
N SER A 126 24.48 -13.63 -16.57
CA SER A 126 23.32 -13.73 -17.44
C SER A 126 22.06 -14.10 -16.64
N GLY A 127 21.02 -13.24 -16.71
CA GLY A 127 19.71 -13.50 -16.13
C GLY A 127 18.70 -13.99 -17.16
N THR A 128 17.42 -13.79 -16.86
CA THR A 128 16.28 -14.12 -17.73
C THR A 128 15.39 -12.89 -17.96
N GLU A 129 14.36 -13.02 -18.78
CA GLU A 129 13.41 -11.96 -19.10
C GLU A 129 12.05 -12.21 -18.41
N LEU A 130 11.24 -11.17 -18.30
CA LEU A 130 9.84 -11.30 -17.82
C LEU A 130 8.89 -11.68 -18.95
N MET A 131 9.21 -11.33 -20.21
CA MET A 131 8.39 -11.64 -21.38
C MET A 131 8.03 -13.12 -21.43
N GLY A 132 6.77 -13.42 -21.68
CA GLY A 132 6.23 -14.78 -21.75
C GLY A 132 6.10 -15.52 -20.42
N LYS A 133 6.56 -14.95 -19.30
CA LYS A 133 6.35 -15.55 -17.97
C LYS A 133 4.93 -15.30 -17.47
N LYS A 134 4.41 -16.26 -16.71
CA LYS A 134 3.11 -16.18 -16.06
C LYS A 134 3.24 -15.44 -14.72
N LEU A 135 2.55 -14.30 -14.61
CA LEU A 135 2.43 -13.52 -13.37
C LEU A 135 1.08 -13.80 -12.72
N GLY A 136 1.10 -14.28 -11.50
CA GLY A 136 -0.05 -14.39 -10.62
C GLY A 136 -0.18 -13.16 -9.71
N ILE A 137 -1.34 -12.56 -9.71
CA ILE A 137 -1.68 -11.43 -8.83
C ILE A 137 -2.61 -11.96 -7.73
N HIS A 138 -2.12 -11.99 -6.49
CA HIS A 138 -2.91 -12.39 -5.33
C HIS A 138 -3.53 -11.16 -4.69
N ALA A 139 -4.83 -10.99 -4.86
CA ALA A 139 -5.72 -9.86 -4.65
C ALA A 139 -5.67 -8.80 -5.78
N TYR A 140 -6.86 -8.54 -6.36
CA TYR A 140 -7.05 -7.71 -7.54
C TYR A 140 -7.69 -6.35 -7.22
N GLY A 141 -7.16 -5.69 -6.16
CA GLY A 141 -7.52 -4.33 -5.77
C GLY A 141 -6.78 -3.27 -6.61
N ASN A 142 -6.68 -2.05 -6.07
CA ASN A 142 -6.05 -0.92 -6.77
C ASN A 142 -4.59 -1.19 -7.18
N VAL A 143 -3.78 -1.82 -6.32
CA VAL A 143 -2.38 -2.14 -6.65
C VAL A 143 -2.33 -3.29 -7.65
N GLY A 144 -3.07 -4.38 -7.42
CA GLY A 144 -3.08 -5.55 -8.32
C GLY A 144 -3.47 -5.18 -9.75
N ARG A 145 -4.46 -4.30 -9.95
CA ARG A 145 -4.86 -3.79 -11.27
C ARG A 145 -3.74 -3.01 -11.96
N ASN A 146 -3.02 -2.16 -11.22
CA ASN A 146 -1.88 -1.43 -11.77
C ASN A 146 -0.72 -2.36 -12.11
N VAL A 147 -0.44 -3.38 -11.26
CA VAL A 147 0.55 -4.43 -11.57
C VAL A 147 0.18 -5.16 -12.84
N ALA A 148 -1.09 -5.55 -13.01
CA ALA A 148 -1.56 -6.19 -14.23
C ALA A 148 -1.32 -5.31 -15.48
N ARG A 149 -1.67 -4.03 -15.39
CA ARG A 149 -1.48 -3.06 -16.48
C ARG A 149 -0.02 -2.93 -16.88
N VAL A 150 0.89 -2.79 -15.92
CA VAL A 150 2.32 -2.62 -16.19
C VAL A 150 2.94 -3.94 -16.69
N ALA A 151 2.59 -5.08 -16.10
CA ALA A 151 3.10 -6.40 -16.46
C ALA A 151 2.75 -6.80 -17.91
N LYS A 152 1.57 -6.42 -18.38
CA LYS A 152 1.21 -6.61 -19.80
C LYS A 152 2.13 -5.86 -20.74
N GLY A 153 2.60 -4.66 -20.34
CA GLY A 153 3.61 -3.90 -21.11
C GLY A 153 4.95 -4.63 -21.21
N PHE A 154 5.28 -5.51 -20.25
CA PHE A 154 6.43 -6.40 -20.30
C PHE A 154 6.19 -7.69 -21.11
N GLY A 155 5.01 -7.86 -21.69
CA GLY A 155 4.66 -9.09 -22.43
C GLY A 155 4.46 -10.31 -21.53
N MET A 156 4.12 -10.11 -20.25
CA MET A 156 3.78 -11.22 -19.35
C MET A 156 2.37 -11.73 -19.58
N GLU A 157 2.14 -13.02 -19.34
CA GLU A 157 0.79 -13.58 -19.21
C GLU A 157 0.29 -13.33 -17.80
N VAL A 158 -0.79 -12.57 -17.66
CA VAL A 158 -1.26 -12.13 -16.33
C VAL A 158 -2.48 -12.93 -15.90
N TYR A 159 -2.38 -13.50 -14.70
CA TYR A 159 -3.41 -14.23 -13.99
C TYR A 159 -3.72 -13.52 -12.66
N ALA A 160 -4.92 -13.67 -12.15
CA ALA A 160 -5.26 -13.14 -10.83
C ALA A 160 -6.24 -14.04 -10.08
N TYR A 161 -6.12 -14.01 -8.77
CA TYR A 161 -7.11 -14.53 -7.84
C TYR A 161 -7.42 -13.46 -6.77
N ASP A 162 -8.69 -13.27 -6.49
CA ASP A 162 -9.17 -12.40 -5.41
C ASP A 162 -10.44 -13.01 -4.80
N ALA A 163 -10.49 -13.11 -3.48
CA ALA A 163 -11.62 -13.70 -2.77
C ALA A 163 -12.91 -12.85 -2.83
N PHE A 164 -12.80 -11.56 -3.18
CA PHE A 164 -13.89 -10.60 -3.13
C PHE A 164 -14.17 -9.91 -4.47
N CYS A 165 -13.19 -9.88 -5.38
CA CYS A 165 -13.37 -9.29 -6.69
C CYS A 165 -14.00 -10.31 -7.66
N PRO A 166 -15.15 -10.01 -8.27
CA PRO A 166 -15.76 -10.90 -9.27
C PRO A 166 -14.82 -11.17 -10.44
N LYS A 167 -14.84 -12.40 -10.97
CA LYS A 167 -13.97 -12.81 -12.08
C LYS A 167 -14.19 -11.96 -13.33
N GLU A 168 -15.42 -11.60 -13.61
CA GLU A 168 -15.79 -10.76 -14.76
C GLU A 168 -15.10 -9.40 -14.71
N VAL A 169 -14.85 -8.88 -13.52
CA VAL A 169 -14.12 -7.61 -13.31
C VAL A 169 -12.64 -7.77 -13.63
N ILE A 170 -12.06 -8.92 -13.26
CA ILE A 170 -10.66 -9.28 -13.58
C ILE A 170 -10.50 -9.49 -15.08
N GLU A 171 -11.40 -10.25 -15.69
CA GLU A 171 -11.37 -10.62 -17.11
C GLU A 171 -11.61 -9.42 -18.03
N LYS A 172 -12.45 -8.45 -17.61
CA LYS A 172 -12.66 -7.19 -18.32
C LYS A 172 -11.36 -6.41 -18.51
N ASP A 173 -10.43 -6.51 -17.57
CA ASP A 173 -9.11 -5.91 -17.69
C ASP A 173 -8.15 -6.77 -18.56
N GLY A 174 -8.63 -7.85 -19.20
CA GLY A 174 -7.84 -8.79 -20.02
C GLY A 174 -6.82 -9.58 -19.17
N VAL A 175 -7.19 -9.94 -17.96
CA VAL A 175 -6.43 -10.78 -17.02
C VAL A 175 -7.17 -12.09 -16.85
N LYS A 176 -6.47 -13.23 -16.80
CA LYS A 176 -7.09 -14.55 -16.61
C LYS A 176 -7.43 -14.75 -15.14
N ALA A 177 -8.72 -14.79 -14.82
CA ALA A 177 -9.19 -15.03 -13.45
C ALA A 177 -9.11 -16.52 -13.11
N LEU A 178 -8.58 -16.86 -11.93
CA LEU A 178 -8.49 -18.22 -11.41
C LEU A 178 -9.44 -18.43 -10.22
N ASP A 179 -9.75 -19.70 -9.93
CA ASP A 179 -10.77 -20.07 -8.94
C ASP A 179 -10.26 -20.08 -7.52
N SER A 180 -8.94 -20.25 -7.33
CA SER A 180 -8.35 -20.35 -6.00
C SER A 180 -6.91 -19.82 -5.97
N ALA A 181 -6.41 -19.56 -4.75
CA ALA A 181 -5.01 -19.24 -4.54
C ALA A 181 -4.13 -20.42 -4.95
N GLU A 182 -4.50 -21.66 -4.62
CA GLU A 182 -3.75 -22.87 -4.96
C GLU A 182 -3.54 -22.98 -6.47
N GLU A 183 -4.57 -22.70 -7.25
CA GLU A 183 -4.48 -22.71 -8.73
C GLU A 183 -3.53 -21.62 -9.23
N LEU A 184 -3.59 -20.41 -8.62
CA LEU A 184 -2.71 -19.30 -8.97
C LEU A 184 -1.24 -19.67 -8.77
N TYR A 185 -0.90 -20.25 -7.61
CA TYR A 185 0.49 -20.62 -7.28
C TYR A 185 0.99 -21.80 -8.13
N LYS A 186 0.15 -22.78 -8.43
CA LYS A 186 0.51 -23.87 -9.35
C LYS A 186 0.72 -23.43 -10.81
N THR A 187 0.03 -22.36 -11.22
CA THR A 187 0.05 -21.89 -12.60
C THR A 187 1.18 -20.91 -12.88
N CYS A 188 1.54 -20.06 -11.92
CA CYS A 188 2.35 -18.87 -12.15
C CYS A 188 3.78 -19.02 -11.61
N GLN A 189 4.76 -18.67 -12.46
CA GLN A 189 6.18 -18.65 -12.07
C GLN A 189 6.51 -17.46 -11.14
N VAL A 190 5.80 -16.35 -11.33
CA VAL A 190 5.94 -15.15 -10.49
C VAL A 190 4.61 -14.90 -9.82
N VAL A 191 4.61 -14.75 -8.49
CA VAL A 191 3.41 -14.36 -7.75
C VAL A 191 3.68 -13.06 -6.98
N SER A 192 2.80 -12.07 -7.18
CA SER A 192 2.86 -10.78 -6.51
C SER A 192 1.70 -10.64 -5.52
N LEU A 193 2.04 -10.32 -4.27
CA LEU A 193 1.09 -10.22 -3.17
C LEU A 193 0.56 -8.80 -3.01
N HIS A 194 -0.76 -8.67 -2.93
CA HIS A 194 -1.47 -7.42 -2.69
C HIS A 194 -2.61 -7.56 -1.68
N ILE A 195 -2.62 -8.69 -0.94
CA ILE A 195 -3.59 -8.99 0.11
C ILE A 195 -3.37 -8.13 1.36
N PRO A 196 -4.42 -7.66 2.05
CA PRO A 196 -4.30 -7.01 3.34
C PRO A 196 -3.87 -8.00 4.42
N ALA A 197 -3.35 -7.51 5.55
CA ALA A 197 -3.14 -8.33 6.74
C ALA A 197 -4.43 -8.32 7.58
N THR A 198 -5.11 -9.45 7.62
CA THR A 198 -6.29 -9.72 8.46
C THR A 198 -6.07 -10.98 9.28
N ALA A 199 -7.01 -11.35 10.12
CA ALA A 199 -6.95 -12.61 10.86
C ALA A 199 -6.86 -13.83 9.91
N GLU A 200 -7.56 -13.78 8.78
CA GLU A 200 -7.63 -14.86 7.79
C GLU A 200 -6.39 -14.92 6.90
N THR A 201 -5.79 -13.77 6.60
CA THR A 201 -4.64 -13.70 5.69
C THR A 201 -3.30 -13.80 6.40
N LYS A 202 -3.27 -13.65 7.72
CA LYS A 202 -2.05 -13.81 8.51
C LYS A 202 -1.47 -15.22 8.35
N ASN A 203 -0.18 -15.31 7.97
CA ASN A 203 0.53 -16.56 7.70
C ASN A 203 -0.14 -17.45 6.62
N SER A 204 -1.04 -16.91 5.79
CA SER A 204 -1.70 -17.68 4.73
C SER A 204 -0.75 -18.05 3.59
N ILE A 205 0.31 -17.29 3.39
CA ILE A 205 1.35 -17.62 2.42
C ILE A 205 2.37 -18.53 3.10
N ASN A 206 2.20 -19.81 2.90
CA ASN A 206 2.87 -20.87 3.64
C ASN A 206 3.53 -21.90 2.72
N TYR A 207 4.22 -22.87 3.29
CA TYR A 207 4.91 -23.92 2.54
C TYR A 207 3.98 -24.72 1.63
N ALA A 208 2.79 -25.08 2.11
CA ALA A 208 1.84 -25.89 1.34
C ALA A 208 1.43 -25.20 0.05
N LEU A 209 1.25 -23.89 0.10
CA LEU A 209 0.90 -23.07 -1.06
C LEU A 209 2.08 -22.85 -2.02
N LEU A 210 3.28 -22.60 -1.47
CA LEU A 210 4.45 -22.21 -2.25
C LEU A 210 5.20 -23.38 -2.90
N LYS A 211 5.13 -24.58 -2.31
CA LYS A 211 5.89 -25.76 -2.81
C LYS A 211 5.51 -26.17 -4.23
N ASP A 212 4.26 -25.92 -4.61
CA ASP A 212 3.69 -26.32 -5.90
C ASP A 212 3.94 -25.29 -7.02
N MET A 213 4.61 -24.16 -6.71
CA MET A 213 4.97 -23.17 -7.74
C MET A 213 5.94 -23.75 -8.77
N PRO A 214 5.84 -23.37 -10.06
CA PRO A 214 6.71 -23.84 -11.12
C PRO A 214 8.21 -23.64 -10.83
N LYS A 215 9.07 -24.36 -11.54
CA LYS A 215 10.54 -24.21 -11.42
C LYS A 215 10.96 -22.76 -11.75
N GLY A 216 11.90 -22.23 -10.98
CA GLY A 216 12.38 -20.86 -11.11
C GLY A 216 11.38 -19.84 -10.56
N ALA A 217 10.57 -20.26 -9.59
CA ALA A 217 9.55 -19.44 -8.99
C ALA A 217 10.09 -18.21 -8.26
N MET A 218 9.28 -17.15 -8.25
CA MET A 218 9.55 -15.90 -7.56
C MET A 218 8.31 -15.42 -6.80
N LEU A 219 8.47 -15.18 -5.51
CA LEU A 219 7.47 -14.51 -4.67
C LEU A 219 7.85 -13.03 -4.49
N VAL A 220 6.89 -12.14 -4.76
CA VAL A 220 7.05 -10.68 -4.62
C VAL A 220 6.07 -10.17 -3.57
N ASN A 221 6.57 -9.52 -2.51
CA ASN A 221 5.71 -8.98 -1.46
C ASN A 221 5.88 -7.46 -1.32
N THR A 222 4.92 -6.72 -1.83
CA THR A 222 4.77 -5.27 -1.58
C THR A 222 3.53 -4.96 -0.72
N ALA A 223 2.94 -5.99 -0.11
CA ALA A 223 1.71 -5.88 0.67
C ALA A 223 1.98 -5.70 2.17
N ARG A 224 2.08 -6.82 2.91
CA ARG A 224 2.31 -6.86 4.36
C ARG A 224 3.20 -8.06 4.71
N LYS A 225 4.10 -7.92 5.70
CA LYS A 225 4.96 -9.03 6.14
C LYS A 225 4.16 -10.13 6.86
N GLU A 226 3.13 -9.74 7.57
CA GLU A 226 2.30 -10.60 8.40
C GLU A 226 1.56 -11.69 7.61
N VAL A 227 1.39 -11.51 6.30
CA VAL A 227 0.72 -12.52 5.45
C VAL A 227 1.59 -13.73 5.16
N ILE A 228 2.91 -13.63 5.34
CA ILE A 228 3.88 -14.70 5.07
C ILE A 228 4.21 -15.47 6.36
N ASN A 229 4.17 -16.79 6.29
CA ASN A 229 4.80 -17.65 7.28
C ASN A 229 6.31 -17.71 6.98
N GLU A 230 7.09 -16.84 7.64
CA GLU A 230 8.52 -16.69 7.34
C GLU A 230 9.32 -17.98 7.60
N ALA A 231 9.00 -18.73 8.66
CA ALA A 231 9.70 -19.99 8.97
C ALA A 231 9.45 -21.04 7.89
N GLU A 232 8.25 -21.15 7.37
CA GLU A 232 7.92 -22.07 6.29
C GLU A 232 8.49 -21.62 4.94
N LEU A 233 8.59 -20.33 4.69
CA LEU A 233 9.24 -19.78 3.51
C LEU A 233 10.76 -20.07 3.54
N ILE A 234 11.42 -19.93 4.70
CA ILE A 234 12.83 -20.30 4.89
C ILE A 234 13.03 -21.79 4.57
N LYS A 235 12.21 -22.65 5.16
CA LYS A 235 12.26 -24.11 4.88
C LYS A 235 12.13 -24.39 3.38
N LEU A 236 11.17 -23.76 2.71
CA LEU A 236 10.98 -23.92 1.25
C LEU A 236 12.22 -23.49 0.47
N MET A 237 12.81 -22.35 0.82
CA MET A 237 13.99 -21.82 0.12
C MET A 237 15.27 -22.64 0.38
N GLU A 238 15.35 -23.37 1.49
CA GLU A 238 16.40 -24.36 1.74
C GLU A 238 16.25 -25.59 0.81
N GLU A 239 15.04 -26.05 0.59
CA GLU A 239 14.73 -27.19 -0.28
C GLU A 239 14.75 -26.81 -1.78
N ARG A 240 14.40 -25.57 -2.13
CA ARG A 240 14.28 -25.08 -3.51
C ARG A 240 15.31 -23.99 -3.82
N ALA A 241 16.47 -24.41 -4.30
CA ALA A 241 17.55 -23.52 -4.72
C ALA A 241 17.20 -22.59 -5.90
N ASP A 242 16.13 -22.90 -6.62
CA ASP A 242 15.61 -22.12 -7.75
C ASP A 242 14.62 -21.03 -7.33
N PHE A 243 14.15 -21.03 -6.06
CA PHE A 243 13.13 -20.10 -5.57
C PHE A 243 13.75 -18.75 -5.16
N LYS A 244 13.08 -17.65 -5.56
CA LYS A 244 13.48 -16.29 -5.18
C LYS A 244 12.37 -15.62 -4.34
N TYR A 245 12.77 -14.89 -3.31
CA TYR A 245 11.88 -14.01 -2.53
C TYR A 245 12.37 -12.58 -2.56
N ILE A 246 11.50 -11.65 -2.99
CA ILE A 246 11.78 -10.22 -3.05
C ILE A 246 10.67 -9.43 -2.39
N THR A 247 11.03 -8.40 -1.63
CA THR A 247 10.06 -7.65 -0.84
C THR A 247 10.47 -6.18 -0.65
N ASP A 248 9.48 -5.29 -0.50
CA ASP A 248 9.70 -3.91 -0.05
C ASP A 248 9.38 -3.72 1.44
N ILE A 249 9.10 -4.83 2.13
CA ILE A 249 8.77 -4.83 3.56
C ILE A 249 9.72 -5.80 4.26
N MET A 250 10.63 -5.25 5.05
CA MET A 250 11.63 -6.04 5.75
C MET A 250 10.95 -7.10 6.65
N PRO A 251 11.17 -8.41 6.40
CA PRO A 251 10.65 -9.48 7.23
C PRO A 251 11.31 -9.47 8.61
N ALA A 252 10.71 -10.13 9.60
CA ALA A 252 11.29 -10.26 10.92
C ALA A 252 12.60 -11.07 10.88
N ALA A 253 12.65 -12.12 10.06
CA ALA A 253 13.83 -12.97 9.84
C ALA A 253 14.80 -12.41 8.77
N ASN A 254 14.83 -11.09 8.52
CA ASN A 254 15.63 -10.48 7.45
C ASN A 254 17.11 -10.88 7.47
N ALA A 255 17.74 -10.95 8.65
CA ALA A 255 19.16 -11.33 8.78
C ALA A 255 19.38 -12.77 8.28
N GLU A 256 18.50 -13.70 8.65
CA GLU A 256 18.56 -15.10 8.24
C GLU A 256 18.34 -15.26 6.74
N PHE A 257 17.35 -14.55 6.17
CA PHE A 257 17.14 -14.52 4.71
C PHE A 257 18.37 -14.01 3.96
N ALA A 258 18.98 -12.92 4.43
CA ALA A 258 20.13 -12.31 3.78
C ALA A 258 21.37 -13.22 3.84
N GLU A 259 21.59 -13.91 4.97
CA GLU A 259 22.72 -14.84 5.16
C GLU A 259 22.56 -16.12 4.33
N LYS A 260 21.40 -16.81 4.47
CA LYS A 260 21.19 -18.12 3.85
C LYS A 260 20.91 -18.06 2.35
N PHE A 261 20.31 -16.98 1.86
CA PHE A 261 19.77 -16.92 0.51
C PHE A 261 20.34 -15.77 -0.33
N ALA A 262 21.61 -15.43 -0.12
CA ALA A 262 22.33 -14.48 -0.95
C ALA A 262 22.15 -14.78 -2.44
N GLY A 263 21.79 -13.76 -3.25
CA GLY A 263 21.49 -13.91 -4.68
C GLY A 263 20.11 -14.50 -5.02
N ARG A 264 19.29 -14.82 -4.00
CA ARG A 264 17.89 -15.28 -4.16
C ARG A 264 16.90 -14.51 -3.30
N TYR A 265 17.38 -13.68 -2.41
CA TYR A 265 16.60 -12.81 -1.53
C TYR A 265 16.98 -11.34 -1.73
N PHE A 266 15.98 -10.47 -1.67
CA PHE A 266 16.16 -9.02 -1.62
C PHE A 266 15.04 -8.37 -0.80
N SER A 267 15.42 -7.44 0.07
CA SER A 267 14.48 -6.53 0.73
C SER A 267 14.97 -5.10 0.59
N THR A 268 14.06 -4.17 0.35
CA THR A 268 14.38 -2.74 0.48
C THR A 268 14.66 -2.40 1.95
N PRO A 269 15.49 -1.38 2.25
CA PRO A 269 15.87 -1.04 3.63
C PRO A 269 14.68 -0.50 4.46
N LYS A 270 13.60 -0.09 3.81
CA LYS A 270 12.33 0.34 4.40
C LYS A 270 11.24 0.20 3.36
N LYS A 271 9.96 0.25 3.78
CA LYS A 271 8.83 0.23 2.86
C LYS A 271 8.88 1.40 1.88
N MET A 272 8.92 1.12 0.57
CA MET A 272 9.12 2.10 -0.49
C MET A 272 7.97 2.19 -1.50
N GLY A 273 7.03 1.25 -1.49
CA GLY A 273 5.97 1.16 -2.50
C GLY A 273 5.16 2.44 -2.74
N ALA A 274 5.05 3.31 -1.74
CA ALA A 274 4.35 4.60 -1.84
C ALA A 274 5.30 5.81 -1.82
N GLN A 275 6.62 5.63 -1.90
CA GLN A 275 7.62 6.69 -1.72
C GLN A 275 7.98 7.35 -3.05
N THR A 276 6.97 7.89 -3.76
CA THR A 276 7.16 8.73 -4.94
C THR A 276 6.55 10.11 -4.71
N ALA A 277 7.05 11.11 -5.43
CA ALA A 277 6.53 12.47 -5.38
C ALA A 277 5.06 12.50 -5.81
N GLU A 278 4.73 11.81 -6.88
CA GLU A 278 3.39 11.73 -7.47
C GLU A 278 2.39 11.08 -6.50
N ALA A 279 2.75 9.98 -5.86
CA ALA A 279 1.88 9.32 -4.88
C ALA A 279 1.56 10.24 -3.69
N ASN A 280 2.55 10.98 -3.20
CA ASN A 280 2.36 11.94 -2.10
C ASN A 280 1.52 13.15 -2.53
N ILE A 281 1.75 13.70 -3.72
CA ILE A 281 0.97 14.82 -4.28
C ILE A 281 -0.48 14.38 -4.45
N ASN A 282 -0.71 13.27 -5.14
CA ASN A 282 -2.06 12.77 -5.42
C ASN A 282 -2.84 12.47 -4.13
N ALA A 283 -2.19 11.84 -3.14
CA ALA A 283 -2.84 11.54 -1.86
C ALA A 283 -3.25 12.81 -1.10
N GLY A 284 -2.40 13.84 -1.11
CA GLY A 284 -2.70 15.13 -0.46
C GLY A 284 -3.86 15.85 -1.13
N ILE A 285 -3.85 15.97 -2.46
CA ILE A 285 -4.92 16.60 -3.22
C ILE A 285 -6.25 15.84 -3.06
N ALA A 286 -6.22 14.50 -3.15
CA ALA A 286 -7.40 13.67 -2.94
C ALA A 286 -7.97 13.85 -1.52
N ALA A 287 -7.13 14.01 -0.50
CA ALA A 287 -7.58 14.29 0.87
C ALA A 287 -8.32 15.63 0.95
N ALA A 288 -7.79 16.68 0.32
CA ALA A 288 -8.46 17.98 0.27
C ALA A 288 -9.81 17.89 -0.45
N GLN A 289 -9.87 17.21 -1.59
CA GLN A 289 -11.12 17.02 -2.35
C GLN A 289 -12.16 16.23 -1.56
N GLN A 290 -11.75 15.21 -0.79
CA GLN A 290 -12.66 14.45 0.08
C GLN A 290 -13.21 15.31 1.21
N ILE A 291 -12.38 16.13 1.86
CA ILE A 291 -12.86 17.08 2.88
C ILE A 291 -13.86 18.07 2.29
N VAL A 292 -13.55 18.64 1.12
CA VAL A 292 -14.46 19.59 0.45
C VAL A 292 -15.79 18.91 0.12
N GLY A 293 -15.77 17.68 -0.44
CA GLY A 293 -16.98 16.92 -0.72
C GLY A 293 -17.78 16.56 0.53
N PHE A 294 -17.11 16.21 1.62
CA PHE A 294 -17.76 15.94 2.90
C PHE A 294 -18.42 17.19 3.50
N LEU A 295 -17.71 18.32 3.53
CA LEU A 295 -18.23 19.55 4.13
C LEU A 295 -19.32 20.22 3.32
N LYS A 296 -19.34 20.07 1.97
CA LYS A 296 -20.35 20.64 1.08
C LYS A 296 -21.55 19.73 0.90
N ASP A 297 -21.30 18.44 0.65
CA ASP A 297 -22.31 17.51 0.12
C ASP A 297 -22.57 16.32 1.05
N GLY A 298 -21.87 16.23 2.20
CA GLY A 298 -21.97 15.09 3.11
C GLY A 298 -21.41 13.77 2.52
N CYS A 299 -20.49 13.85 1.54
CA CYS A 299 -19.93 12.67 0.88
C CYS A 299 -19.03 11.87 1.82
N GLU A 300 -19.43 10.64 2.16
CA GLU A 300 -18.70 9.71 3.03
C GLU A 300 -18.14 8.48 2.29
N LYS A 301 -17.94 8.58 0.98
CA LYS A 301 -17.54 7.44 0.13
C LYS A 301 -16.32 6.66 0.63
N PHE A 302 -15.40 7.33 1.28
CA PHE A 302 -14.14 6.72 1.75
C PHE A 302 -14.06 6.63 3.28
N ARG A 303 -15.19 6.71 3.97
CA ARG A 303 -15.27 6.59 5.42
C ARG A 303 -14.83 5.20 5.88
N VAL A 304 -13.94 5.16 6.88
CA VAL A 304 -13.36 3.93 7.43
C VAL A 304 -13.81 3.62 8.86
N ASN A 305 -14.39 4.59 9.56
CA ASN A 305 -15.03 4.39 10.86
C ASN A 305 -16.56 4.38 10.71
N LYS A 306 -17.23 3.47 11.44
CA LYS A 306 -18.69 3.33 11.43
C LYS A 306 -19.21 3.31 12.86
#